data_9407bd864a104e711efd3d5bb1ef31f3
#
_entry.id   9407bd864a104e711efd3d5bb1ef31f3
#
_cell.length_a   1.000
_cell.length_b   1.000
_cell.length_c   1.000
_cell.angle_alpha   90.00
_cell.angle_beta   90.00
_cell.angle_gamma   90.00
#
_symmetry.space_group_name_H-M   'P 1'
#
loop_
_entity.id
_entity.type
_entity.pdbx_description
1 polymer ?
#
loop_
_entity_poly.entity_id
_entity_poly.type
_entity_poly.pdbx_seq_one_letter_code
_entity_poly.pdbx_strand_id
1 'polypeptide(L)'
;YKDLADIVERSKKLIPRMHPGAKFHASADAMGWTFPDGARLLFRHASRPEHISQFIGQEWPGLYFDELCNWAEPGLYRDIISCARSSNPNVRPRVRAATNPWGPGAHWVKEYFIDKAPQGVIIRDERKIEIAGIEETHVITRAHARIDFRDNTFLSRNDPSYLARIAPSDPAKRRAWIDGEWDLSVGGFFSGVWSTDTHVIQPFTIPSHWRVDRAHDWGATSPHCT
;
A
#
# COMPACT_ATOMS: atom_id res chain seq x y z
N TYR A 1 13.70 12.99 3.26
CA TYR A 1 14.37 11.83 3.87
C TYR A 1 13.98 11.54 5.33
N LYS A 2 13.14 12.37 5.97
CA LYS A 2 12.67 12.10 7.35
C LYS A 2 11.97 10.74 7.46
N ASP A 3 11.16 10.39 6.47
CA ASP A 3 10.36 9.16 6.45
C ASP A 3 11.20 7.88 6.34
N LEU A 4 12.45 7.99 5.86
CA LEU A 4 13.38 6.86 5.79
C LEU A 4 14.27 6.72 7.04
N ALA A 5 14.32 7.73 7.91
CA ALA A 5 15.29 7.77 9.01
C ALA A 5 15.14 6.57 9.95
N ASP A 6 13.93 6.23 10.34
CA ASP A 6 13.68 5.14 11.28
C ASP A 6 14.06 3.77 10.69
N ILE A 7 13.67 3.48 9.47
CA ILE A 7 13.99 2.22 8.82
C ILE A 7 15.50 2.08 8.56
N VAL A 8 16.17 3.18 8.22
CA VAL A 8 17.63 3.22 8.06
C VAL A 8 18.33 2.94 9.39
N GLU A 9 17.94 3.60 10.47
CA GLU A 9 18.54 3.38 11.80
C GLU A 9 18.28 1.96 12.32
N ARG A 10 17.11 1.41 12.10
CA ARG A 10 16.83 -0.01 12.41
C ARG A 10 17.72 -0.94 11.61
N SER A 11 17.90 -0.66 10.32
CA SER A 11 18.77 -1.48 9.46
C SER A 11 20.21 -1.49 9.94
N LYS A 12 20.74 -0.35 10.41
CA LYS A 12 22.10 -0.25 10.99
C LYS A 12 22.30 -1.09 12.26
N LYS A 13 21.22 -1.34 13.00
CA LYS A 13 21.27 -2.22 14.20
C LYS A 13 21.17 -3.70 13.84
N LEU A 14 20.43 -4.04 12.78
CA LEU A 14 20.10 -5.41 12.44
C LEU A 14 21.05 -6.03 11.41
N ILE A 15 21.30 -5.32 10.31
CA ILE A 15 22.03 -5.90 9.16
C ILE A 15 23.46 -6.34 9.52
N PRO A 16 24.27 -5.58 10.26
CA PRO A 16 25.62 -6.05 10.63
C PRO A 16 25.62 -7.32 11.47
N ARG A 17 24.55 -7.56 12.23
CA ARG A 17 24.39 -8.77 13.06
C ARG A 17 23.97 -9.99 12.25
N MET A 18 23.15 -9.77 11.22
CA MET A 18 22.64 -10.84 10.34
C MET A 18 23.60 -11.15 9.19
N HIS A 19 24.29 -10.15 8.70
CA HIS A 19 25.19 -10.22 7.54
C HIS A 19 26.52 -9.53 7.86
N PRO A 20 27.42 -10.19 8.58
CA PRO A 20 28.75 -9.67 8.84
C PRO A 20 29.48 -9.33 7.53
N GLY A 21 30.09 -8.16 7.45
CA GLY A 21 30.76 -7.67 6.24
C GLY A 21 29.89 -6.85 5.31
N ALA A 22 28.59 -6.70 5.56
CA ALA A 22 27.76 -5.74 4.83
C ALA A 22 28.20 -4.30 5.10
N LYS A 23 28.24 -3.47 4.05
CA LYS A 23 28.70 -2.07 4.13
C LYS A 23 27.54 -1.12 3.86
N PHE A 24 27.36 -0.15 4.77
CA PHE A 24 26.34 0.91 4.61
C PHE A 24 26.92 2.10 3.84
N HIS A 25 26.13 2.61 2.90
CA HIS A 25 26.41 3.82 2.11
C HIS A 25 25.38 4.89 2.48
N ALA A 26 25.87 6.09 2.88
CA ALA A 26 25.03 7.19 3.33
C ALA A 26 24.74 8.24 2.26
N SER A 27 25.36 8.15 1.07
CA SER A 27 25.14 9.13 0.01
C SER A 27 23.69 9.04 -0.52
N ALA A 28 23.12 10.17 -0.92
CA ALA A 28 21.73 10.27 -1.36
C ALA A 28 21.41 9.28 -2.51
N ASP A 29 22.33 9.14 -3.46
CA ASP A 29 22.14 8.30 -4.64
C ASP A 29 22.35 6.80 -4.39
N ALA A 30 23.03 6.44 -3.30
CA ALA A 30 23.38 5.06 -2.98
C ALA A 30 22.99 4.65 -1.55
N MET A 31 22.11 5.44 -0.90
CA MET A 31 21.71 5.14 0.47
C MET A 31 21.22 3.71 0.60
N GLY A 32 21.92 2.91 1.39
CA GLY A 32 21.61 1.50 1.53
C GLY A 32 22.81 0.64 1.90
N TRP A 33 22.68 -0.63 1.67
CA TRP A 33 23.65 -1.64 2.01
C TRP A 33 24.19 -2.37 0.78
N THR A 34 25.46 -2.69 0.79
CA THR A 34 26.07 -3.66 -0.13
C THR A 34 26.53 -4.86 0.70
N PHE A 35 26.09 -6.04 0.30
CA PHE A 35 26.42 -7.31 0.94
C PHE A 35 27.70 -7.92 0.33
N PRO A 36 28.36 -8.87 1.04
CA PRO A 36 29.61 -9.48 0.57
C PRO A 36 29.49 -10.20 -0.78
N ASP A 37 28.30 -10.72 -1.10
CA ASP A 37 27.97 -11.38 -2.38
C ASP A 37 27.66 -10.42 -3.52
N GLY A 38 27.72 -9.09 -3.26
CA GLY A 38 27.41 -8.04 -4.23
C GLY A 38 25.94 -7.65 -4.28
N ALA A 39 25.06 -8.30 -3.55
CA ALA A 39 23.65 -7.88 -3.44
C ALA A 39 23.54 -6.49 -2.79
N ARG A 40 22.50 -5.75 -3.13
CA ARG A 40 22.28 -4.40 -2.62
C ARG A 40 20.87 -4.25 -2.06
N LEU A 41 20.75 -3.60 -0.93
CA LEU A 41 19.48 -3.09 -0.38
C LEU A 41 19.52 -1.56 -0.42
N LEU A 42 18.69 -0.93 -1.20
CA LEU A 42 18.67 0.52 -1.37
C LEU A 42 17.41 1.11 -0.73
N PHE A 43 17.59 2.22 -0.02
CA PHE A 43 16.50 3.02 0.51
C PHE A 43 16.19 4.16 -0.47
N ARG A 44 14.93 4.27 -0.86
CA ARG A 44 14.44 5.26 -1.81
C ARG A 44 13.20 5.94 -1.27
N HIS A 45 13.09 7.22 -1.54
CA HIS A 45 11.87 7.98 -1.31
C HIS A 45 11.21 8.29 -2.64
N ALA A 46 9.93 8.00 -2.76
CA ALA A 46 9.14 8.31 -3.94
C ALA A 46 7.78 8.87 -3.51
N SER A 47 7.48 10.11 -3.90
CA SER A 47 6.22 10.81 -3.56
C SER A 47 5.63 11.55 -4.76
N ARG A 48 6.32 11.57 -5.89
CA ARG A 48 5.91 12.26 -7.12
C ARG A 48 6.20 11.38 -8.33
N PRO A 49 5.44 11.52 -9.42
CA PRO A 49 5.66 10.73 -10.65
C PRO A 49 7.11 10.78 -11.17
N GLU A 50 7.78 11.93 -11.07
CA GLU A 50 9.14 12.11 -11.58
C GLU A 50 10.17 11.21 -10.86
N HIS A 51 9.85 10.78 -9.64
CA HIS A 51 10.72 9.89 -8.87
C HIS A 51 10.86 8.50 -9.48
N ILE A 52 10.01 8.12 -10.46
CA ILE A 52 10.16 6.86 -11.20
C ILE A 52 11.54 6.75 -11.88
N SER A 53 12.15 7.88 -12.26
CA SER A 53 13.47 7.92 -12.86
C SER A 53 14.56 7.22 -12.04
N GLN A 54 14.39 7.11 -10.72
CA GLN A 54 15.31 6.41 -9.81
C GLN A 54 15.25 4.88 -9.96
N PHE A 55 14.21 4.36 -10.62
CA PHE A 55 13.94 2.92 -10.76
C PHE A 55 14.15 2.42 -12.19
N ILE A 56 13.95 3.29 -13.18
CA ILE A 56 14.08 2.95 -14.59
C ILE A 56 15.55 2.59 -14.91
N GLY A 57 15.72 1.60 -15.81
CA GLY A 57 17.05 1.18 -16.29
C GLY A 57 17.77 0.20 -15.37
N GLN A 58 17.21 -0.15 -14.23
CA GLN A 58 17.77 -1.10 -13.28
C GLN A 58 16.86 -2.33 -13.13
N GLU A 59 17.42 -3.41 -12.59
CA GLU A 59 16.67 -4.60 -12.19
C GLU A 59 16.40 -4.54 -10.69
N TRP A 60 15.12 -4.73 -10.34
CA TRP A 60 14.66 -4.72 -8.97
C TRP A 60 14.01 -6.07 -8.64
N PRO A 61 14.77 -7.08 -8.23
CA PRO A 61 14.22 -8.37 -7.86
C PRO A 61 13.38 -8.31 -6.58
N GLY A 62 13.54 -7.28 -5.77
CA GLY A 62 12.73 -7.03 -4.58
C GLY A 62 12.33 -5.57 -4.49
N LEU A 63 11.04 -5.30 -4.38
CA LEU A 63 10.47 -3.97 -4.11
C LEU A 63 9.64 -4.06 -2.83
N TYR A 64 9.93 -3.15 -1.89
CA TYR A 64 9.27 -3.09 -0.59
C TYR A 64 8.75 -1.69 -0.36
N PHE A 65 7.45 -1.55 -0.20
CA PHE A 65 6.77 -0.27 0.04
C PHE A 65 6.35 -0.18 1.49
N ASP A 66 6.68 0.91 2.12
CA ASP A 66 6.19 1.24 3.46
C ASP A 66 5.13 2.33 3.37
N GLU A 67 4.10 2.25 4.22
CA GLU A 67 2.99 3.19 4.29
C GLU A 67 2.32 3.46 2.92
N LEU A 68 1.92 2.40 2.21
CA LEU A 68 1.39 2.49 0.84
C LEU A 68 0.18 3.44 0.72
N CYS A 69 -0.66 3.55 1.76
CA CYS A 69 -1.80 4.47 1.77
C CYS A 69 -1.42 5.95 1.82
N ASN A 70 -0.15 6.30 1.99
CA ASN A 70 0.29 7.69 1.86
C ASN A 70 0.29 8.20 0.41
N TRP A 71 0.24 7.31 -0.57
CA TRP A 71 0.12 7.68 -1.98
C TRP A 71 -1.35 7.78 -2.38
N ALA A 72 -1.79 8.99 -2.70
CA ALA A 72 -3.19 9.27 -3.03
C ALA A 72 -3.69 8.46 -4.25
N GLU A 73 -2.80 8.23 -5.23
CA GLU A 73 -3.13 7.59 -6.48
C GLU A 73 -2.23 6.36 -6.75
N PRO A 74 -2.74 5.32 -7.42
CA PRO A 74 -1.99 4.10 -7.70
C PRO A 74 -0.94 4.23 -8.81
N GLY A 75 -0.88 5.35 -9.54
CA GLY A 75 -0.03 5.53 -10.72
C GLY A 75 1.44 5.23 -10.42
N LEU A 76 2.03 5.97 -9.50
CA LEU A 76 3.45 5.80 -9.14
C LEU A 76 3.76 4.39 -8.61
N TYR A 77 2.85 3.78 -7.83
CA TYR A 77 2.99 2.39 -7.40
C TYR A 77 3.07 1.44 -8.61
N ARG A 78 2.14 1.59 -9.56
CA ARG A 78 2.10 0.74 -10.77
C ARG A 78 3.35 0.92 -11.62
N ASP A 79 3.84 2.14 -11.75
CA ASP A 79 5.06 2.44 -12.51
C ASP A 79 6.29 1.80 -11.86
N ILE A 80 6.44 1.91 -10.55
CA ILE A 80 7.58 1.32 -9.84
C ILE A 80 7.53 -0.21 -9.89
N ILE A 81 6.37 -0.84 -9.70
CA ILE A 81 6.28 -2.31 -9.78
C ILE A 81 6.53 -2.84 -11.19
N SER A 82 6.36 -2.04 -12.24
CA SER A 82 6.74 -2.42 -13.61
C SER A 82 8.26 -2.61 -13.77
N CYS A 83 9.05 -2.03 -12.87
CA CYS A 83 10.51 -2.21 -12.81
C CYS A 83 10.93 -3.50 -12.08
N ALA A 84 9.97 -4.24 -11.47
CA ALA A 84 10.25 -5.48 -10.76
C ALA A 84 10.64 -6.58 -11.74
N ARG A 85 11.93 -6.81 -11.93
CA ARG A 85 12.48 -7.81 -12.84
C ARG A 85 13.82 -8.35 -12.36
N SER A 86 14.20 -9.50 -12.89
CA SER A 86 15.51 -10.12 -12.69
C SER A 86 15.94 -10.85 -13.94
N SER A 87 17.17 -10.66 -14.40
CA SER A 87 17.81 -11.46 -15.43
C SER A 87 18.30 -12.82 -14.88
N ASN A 88 18.37 -12.99 -13.56
CA ASN A 88 18.73 -14.26 -12.95
C ASN A 88 17.50 -15.19 -12.90
N PRO A 89 17.50 -16.33 -13.63
CA PRO A 89 16.34 -17.23 -13.69
C PRO A 89 15.98 -17.87 -12.33
N ASN A 90 16.93 -17.90 -11.41
CA ASN A 90 16.71 -18.44 -10.05
C ASN A 90 16.11 -17.41 -9.07
N VAL A 91 15.96 -16.15 -9.50
CA VAL A 91 15.43 -15.08 -8.68
C VAL A 91 14.08 -14.62 -9.21
N ARG A 92 13.02 -15.04 -8.55
CA ARG A 92 11.68 -14.58 -8.87
C ARG A 92 11.45 -13.18 -8.29
N PRO A 93 11.13 -12.17 -9.09
CA PRO A 93 10.81 -10.83 -8.60
C PRO A 93 9.65 -10.85 -7.60
N ARG A 94 9.76 -10.04 -6.56
CA ARG A 94 8.76 -9.95 -5.50
C ARG A 94 8.47 -8.50 -5.15
N VAL A 95 7.20 -8.19 -4.98
CA VAL A 95 6.72 -6.90 -4.47
C VAL A 95 6.00 -7.15 -3.15
N ARG A 96 6.30 -6.32 -2.16
CA ARG A 96 5.62 -6.33 -0.88
C ARG A 96 5.28 -4.90 -0.48
N ALA A 97 4.18 -4.73 0.23
CA ALA A 97 3.77 -3.45 0.77
C ALA A 97 3.25 -3.63 2.19
N ALA A 98 3.50 -2.65 3.03
CA ALA A 98 2.91 -2.52 4.35
C ALA A 98 2.15 -1.20 4.43
N THR A 99 1.03 -1.21 5.12
CA THR A 99 0.25 0.01 5.38
C THR A 99 -0.82 -0.24 6.43
N ASN A 100 -1.30 0.85 7.02
CA ASN A 100 -2.55 0.87 7.77
C ASN A 100 -3.69 1.36 6.86
N PRO A 101 -4.96 1.01 7.13
CA PRO A 101 -6.10 1.46 6.33
C PRO A 101 -6.45 2.93 6.62
N TRP A 102 -5.46 3.81 6.49
CA TRP A 102 -5.57 5.23 6.75
C TRP A 102 -4.64 6.02 5.83
N GLY A 103 -5.13 7.14 5.30
CA GLY A 103 -4.36 8.00 4.42
C GLY A 103 -5.10 8.26 3.10
N PRO A 104 -4.58 9.18 2.30
CA PRO A 104 -5.23 9.60 1.04
C PRO A 104 -5.40 8.45 0.04
N GLY A 105 -4.55 7.44 0.09
CA GLY A 105 -4.59 6.28 -0.80
C GLY A 105 -5.36 5.08 -0.28
N ALA A 106 -5.98 5.17 0.90
CA ALA A 106 -6.68 4.03 1.50
C ALA A 106 -7.76 3.44 0.57
N HIS A 107 -8.46 4.30 -0.19
CA HIS A 107 -9.50 3.89 -1.12
C HIS A 107 -8.96 2.95 -2.21
N TRP A 108 -7.93 3.37 -2.95
CA TRP A 108 -7.42 2.55 -4.05
C TRP A 108 -6.71 1.28 -3.56
N VAL A 109 -6.05 1.34 -2.38
CA VAL A 109 -5.44 0.15 -1.77
C VAL A 109 -6.50 -0.86 -1.36
N LYS A 110 -7.60 -0.40 -0.76
CA LYS A 110 -8.77 -1.22 -0.44
C LYS A 110 -9.32 -1.90 -1.70
N GLU A 111 -9.66 -1.12 -2.72
CA GLU A 111 -10.19 -1.63 -3.98
C GLU A 111 -9.25 -2.63 -4.67
N TYR A 112 -7.94 -2.35 -4.63
CA TYR A 112 -6.96 -3.17 -5.32
C TYR A 112 -6.66 -4.49 -4.60
N PHE A 113 -6.63 -4.51 -3.27
CA PHE A 113 -6.23 -5.67 -2.49
C PHE A 113 -7.38 -6.29 -1.69
N ILE A 114 -8.14 -5.48 -0.95
CA ILE A 114 -9.03 -5.96 0.11
C ILE A 114 -10.37 -6.44 -0.45
N ASP A 115 -11.00 -5.63 -1.32
CA ASP A 115 -12.33 -5.94 -1.87
C ASP A 115 -12.34 -7.09 -2.88
N LYS A 116 -11.16 -7.51 -3.36
CA LYS A 116 -11.06 -8.55 -4.41
C LYS A 116 -11.12 -9.96 -3.88
N ALA A 117 -10.66 -10.22 -2.67
CA ALA A 117 -10.68 -11.55 -2.05
C ALA A 117 -10.43 -11.46 -0.54
N PRO A 118 -10.83 -12.45 0.24
CA PRO A 118 -10.46 -12.57 1.65
C PRO A 118 -8.94 -12.64 1.83
N GLN A 119 -8.47 -12.28 3.05
CA GLN A 119 -7.05 -12.38 3.38
C GLN A 119 -6.49 -13.79 3.15
N GLY A 120 -5.25 -13.86 2.67
CA GLY A 120 -4.57 -15.12 2.38
C GLY A 120 -4.96 -15.77 1.05
N VAL A 121 -6.03 -15.31 0.41
CA VAL A 121 -6.47 -15.82 -0.89
C VAL A 121 -5.70 -15.11 -2.02
N ILE A 122 -5.22 -15.88 -2.98
CA ILE A 122 -4.49 -15.34 -4.13
C ILE A 122 -5.49 -14.80 -5.16
N ILE A 123 -5.43 -13.52 -5.39
CA ILE A 123 -6.13 -12.82 -6.48
C ILE A 123 -5.32 -13.06 -7.76
N ARG A 124 -6.02 -13.43 -8.85
CA ARG A 124 -5.44 -13.63 -10.18
C ARG A 124 -6.09 -12.67 -11.16
N ASP A 125 -5.31 -11.76 -11.70
CA ASP A 125 -5.75 -10.85 -12.75
C ASP A 125 -5.14 -11.28 -14.08
N GLU A 126 -5.98 -11.65 -15.01
CA GLU A 126 -5.59 -11.92 -16.38
C GLU A 126 -5.55 -10.60 -17.16
N ARG A 127 -4.42 -10.35 -17.82
CA ARG A 127 -4.24 -9.21 -18.71
C ARG A 127 -3.89 -9.69 -20.10
N LYS A 128 -4.70 -9.30 -21.04
CA LYS A 128 -4.41 -9.47 -22.45
C LYS A 128 -3.62 -8.27 -22.94
N ILE A 129 -2.48 -8.53 -23.52
CA ILE A 129 -1.63 -7.53 -24.14
C ILE A 129 -1.27 -7.97 -25.54
N GLU A 130 -1.24 -7.02 -26.48
CA GLU A 130 -0.77 -7.27 -27.83
C GLU A 130 0.71 -6.96 -27.94
N ILE A 131 1.51 -7.96 -28.32
CA ILE A 131 2.95 -7.82 -28.54
C ILE A 131 3.24 -8.24 -29.97
N ALA A 132 3.73 -7.32 -30.78
CA ALA A 132 4.04 -7.55 -32.19
C ALA A 132 2.88 -8.17 -33.02
N GLY A 133 1.66 -7.73 -32.73
CA GLY A 133 0.45 -8.23 -33.40
C GLY A 133 -0.08 -9.58 -32.88
N ILE A 134 0.48 -10.09 -31.80
CA ILE A 134 0.04 -11.34 -31.15
C ILE A 134 -0.57 -11.00 -29.78
N GLU A 135 -1.82 -11.43 -29.56
CA GLU A 135 -2.46 -11.30 -28.25
C GLU A 135 -1.89 -12.36 -27.29
N GLU A 136 -1.30 -11.91 -26.20
CA GLU A 136 -0.83 -12.77 -25.12
C GLU A 136 -1.59 -12.51 -23.83
N THR A 137 -1.90 -13.57 -23.10
CA THR A 137 -2.54 -13.48 -21.79
C THR A 137 -1.53 -13.67 -20.68
N HIS A 138 -1.37 -12.67 -19.83
CA HIS A 138 -0.47 -12.71 -18.68
C HIS A 138 -1.25 -12.69 -17.38
N VAL A 139 -0.82 -13.48 -16.40
CA VAL A 139 -1.46 -13.57 -15.08
C VAL A 139 -0.60 -12.84 -14.05
N ILE A 140 -1.17 -11.80 -13.45
CA ILE A 140 -0.59 -11.11 -12.30
C ILE A 140 -1.26 -11.63 -11.04
N THR A 141 -0.46 -12.00 -10.05
CA THR A 141 -0.98 -12.50 -8.78
C THR A 141 -0.65 -11.57 -7.65
N ARG A 142 -1.59 -11.39 -6.72
CA ARG A 142 -1.39 -10.68 -5.46
C ARG A 142 -2.23 -11.31 -4.35
N ALA A 143 -1.88 -10.98 -3.13
CA ALA A 143 -2.66 -11.35 -1.95
C ALA A 143 -2.44 -10.30 -0.87
N HIS A 144 -3.29 -10.28 0.13
CA HIS A 144 -3.09 -9.48 1.33
C HIS A 144 -3.22 -10.35 2.59
N ALA A 145 -2.61 -9.89 3.66
CA ALA A 145 -2.74 -10.46 4.98
C ALA A 145 -2.85 -9.33 6.00
N ARG A 146 -3.74 -9.49 6.96
CA ARG A 146 -3.83 -8.61 8.12
C ARG A 146 -2.84 -9.10 9.17
N ILE A 147 -2.14 -8.16 9.79
CA ILE A 147 -1.29 -8.38 10.96
C ILE A 147 -1.90 -7.58 12.08
N ASP A 148 -2.27 -8.25 13.19
CA ASP A 148 -2.80 -7.60 14.39
C ASP A 148 -1.64 -7.29 15.35
N PHE A 149 -1.79 -6.22 16.12
CA PHE A 149 -0.85 -5.91 17.20
C PHE A 149 -0.65 -7.09 18.16
N ARG A 150 -1.71 -7.84 18.42
CA ARG A 150 -1.69 -9.02 19.30
C ARG A 150 -0.83 -10.16 18.79
N ASP A 151 -0.56 -10.20 17.48
CA ASP A 151 0.37 -11.16 16.87
C ASP A 151 1.84 -10.84 17.23
N ASN A 152 2.13 -9.60 17.61
CA ASN A 152 3.43 -9.20 18.14
C ASN A 152 3.54 -9.50 19.64
N THR A 153 3.72 -10.77 19.96
CA THR A 153 3.80 -11.24 21.35
C THR A 153 4.92 -10.62 22.17
N PHE A 154 6.01 -10.18 21.51
CA PHE A 154 7.11 -9.49 22.17
C PHE A 154 6.66 -8.11 22.67
N LEU A 155 6.01 -7.32 21.79
CA LEU A 155 5.56 -5.98 22.13
C LEU A 155 4.44 -6.01 23.16
N SER A 156 3.47 -6.90 22.98
CA SER A 156 2.33 -7.01 23.93
C SER A 156 2.74 -7.46 25.33
N ARG A 157 3.81 -8.25 25.46
CA ARG A 157 4.35 -8.68 26.78
C ARG A 157 5.22 -7.61 27.44
N ASN A 158 6.08 -6.94 26.65
CA ASN A 158 7.03 -5.98 27.21
C ASN A 158 6.45 -4.58 27.40
N ASP A 159 5.38 -4.24 26.68
CA ASP A 159 4.70 -2.95 26.78
C ASP A 159 3.18 -3.09 26.65
N PRO A 160 2.51 -3.59 27.68
CA PRO A 160 1.05 -3.76 27.67
C PRO A 160 0.28 -2.44 27.45
N SER A 161 0.88 -1.30 27.80
CA SER A 161 0.27 0.02 27.66
C SER A 161 0.44 0.63 26.27
N TYR A 162 1.18 -0.03 25.37
CA TYR A 162 1.46 0.49 24.03
C TYR A 162 0.20 0.88 23.26
N LEU A 163 -0.81 0.00 23.23
CA LEU A 163 -2.09 0.29 22.56
C LEU A 163 -2.78 1.54 23.09
N ALA A 164 -2.76 1.74 24.41
CA ALA A 164 -3.38 2.92 25.01
C ALA A 164 -2.66 4.23 24.59
N ARG A 165 -1.34 4.15 24.38
CA ARG A 165 -0.55 5.33 23.96
C ARG A 165 -0.70 5.66 22.48
N ILE A 166 -0.82 4.65 21.62
CA ILE A 166 -0.95 4.87 20.17
C ILE A 166 -2.40 5.05 19.74
N ALA A 167 -3.37 4.69 20.58
CA ALA A 167 -4.78 4.80 20.25
C ALA A 167 -5.17 6.26 19.97
N PRO A 168 -5.53 6.62 18.74
CA PRO A 168 -5.97 7.97 18.44
C PRO A 168 -7.23 8.35 19.20
N SER A 169 -7.41 9.63 19.48
CA SER A 169 -8.66 10.17 20.05
C SER A 169 -9.81 10.13 19.04
N ASP A 170 -9.50 10.26 17.75
CA ASP A 170 -10.48 10.12 16.67
C ASP A 170 -10.96 8.66 16.56
N PRO A 171 -12.27 8.40 16.72
CA PRO A 171 -12.83 7.05 16.67
C PRO A 171 -12.61 6.34 15.32
N ALA A 172 -12.71 7.06 14.21
CA ALA A 172 -12.50 6.49 12.88
C ALA A 172 -11.04 6.06 12.68
N LYS A 173 -10.11 6.95 13.05
CA LYS A 173 -8.69 6.65 13.01
C LYS A 173 -8.30 5.50 13.95
N ARG A 174 -8.96 5.40 15.10
CA ARG A 174 -8.76 4.29 16.04
C ARG A 174 -9.17 2.96 15.40
N ARG A 175 -10.34 2.88 14.78
CA ARG A 175 -10.80 1.67 14.07
C ARG A 175 -9.83 1.27 12.96
N ALA A 176 -9.34 2.25 12.19
CA ALA A 176 -8.31 2.01 11.17
C ALA A 176 -7.03 1.42 11.77
N TRP A 177 -6.47 2.08 12.78
CA TRP A 177 -5.14 1.75 13.28
C TRP A 177 -5.10 0.54 14.23
N ILE A 178 -6.15 0.36 15.03
CA ILE A 178 -6.22 -0.72 16.01
C ILE A 178 -6.97 -1.93 15.44
N ASP A 179 -8.13 -1.68 14.85
CA ASP A 179 -9.01 -2.76 14.39
C ASP A 179 -8.76 -3.11 12.91
N GLY A 180 -7.94 -2.33 12.20
CA GLY A 180 -7.60 -2.57 10.78
C GLY A 180 -8.80 -2.48 9.85
N GLU A 181 -9.80 -1.67 10.19
CA GLU A 181 -11.00 -1.47 9.39
C GLU A 181 -10.71 -0.61 8.15
N TRP A 182 -11.18 -1.08 7.00
CA TRP A 182 -11.03 -0.40 5.71
C TRP A 182 -12.26 0.43 5.31
N ASP A 183 -13.43 0.16 5.89
CA ASP A 183 -14.69 0.83 5.56
C ASP A 183 -14.88 2.12 6.36
N LEU A 184 -13.86 2.98 6.32
CA LEU A 184 -13.87 4.25 7.03
C LEU A 184 -13.96 5.41 6.03
N SER A 185 -15.02 6.19 6.15
CA SER A 185 -15.12 7.47 5.45
C SER A 185 -14.18 8.48 6.11
N VAL A 186 -12.92 8.52 5.64
CA VAL A 186 -11.91 9.43 6.20
C VAL A 186 -12.12 10.84 5.63
N GLY A 187 -12.38 11.81 6.52
CA GLY A 187 -12.47 13.22 6.15
C GLY A 187 -13.78 13.67 5.50
N GLY A 188 -14.75 12.77 5.34
CA GLY A 188 -16.07 13.15 4.87
C GLY A 188 -16.87 13.90 5.96
N PHE A 189 -17.61 14.93 5.60
CA PHE A 189 -18.50 15.66 6.52
C PHE A 189 -19.43 14.73 7.32
N PHE A 190 -19.85 13.62 6.70
CA PHE A 190 -20.74 12.62 7.29
C PHE A 190 -20.00 11.43 7.95
N SER A 191 -18.67 11.40 8.00
CA SER A 191 -17.91 10.24 8.48
C SER A 191 -18.26 9.81 9.91
N GLY A 192 -18.66 10.74 10.77
CA GLY A 192 -19.05 10.46 12.14
C GLY A 192 -20.49 9.93 12.31
N VAL A 193 -21.33 10.04 11.29
CA VAL A 193 -22.75 9.66 11.32
C VAL A 193 -23.12 8.61 10.27
N TRP A 194 -22.25 8.36 9.30
CA TRP A 194 -22.49 7.35 8.26
C TRP A 194 -22.34 5.95 8.83
N SER A 195 -23.31 5.12 8.56
CA SER A 195 -23.30 3.68 8.88
C SER A 195 -23.91 2.91 7.72
N THR A 196 -23.24 1.89 7.24
CA THR A 196 -23.75 1.02 6.18
C THR A 196 -25.09 0.40 6.57
N ASP A 197 -25.23 -0.04 7.82
CA ASP A 197 -26.45 -0.68 8.32
C ASP A 197 -27.66 0.24 8.35
N THR A 198 -27.42 1.55 8.45
CA THR A 198 -28.49 2.54 8.55
C THR A 198 -28.75 3.26 7.24
N HIS A 199 -27.71 3.48 6.43
CA HIS A 199 -27.76 4.38 5.26
C HIS A 199 -27.70 3.66 3.92
N VAL A 200 -27.39 2.35 3.91
CA VAL A 200 -27.39 1.52 2.71
C VAL A 200 -28.61 0.60 2.74
N ILE A 201 -29.50 0.78 1.78
CA ILE A 201 -30.69 -0.08 1.63
C ILE A 201 -30.43 -1.14 0.54
N GLN A 202 -31.15 -2.24 0.62
CA GLN A 202 -31.10 -3.24 -0.43
C GLN A 202 -31.57 -2.66 -1.77
N PRO A 203 -30.94 -3.02 -2.89
CA PRO A 203 -31.37 -2.59 -4.21
C PRO A 203 -32.84 -2.92 -4.44
N PHE A 204 -33.58 -1.96 -4.96
CA PHE A 204 -34.99 -2.15 -5.33
C PHE A 204 -35.28 -1.46 -6.66
N THR A 205 -36.36 -1.87 -7.33
CA THR A 205 -36.81 -1.24 -8.57
C THR A 205 -37.49 0.09 -8.24
N ILE A 206 -36.98 1.18 -8.77
CA ILE A 206 -37.60 2.50 -8.60
C ILE A 206 -38.94 2.51 -9.32
N PRO A 207 -40.07 2.81 -8.61
CA PRO A 207 -41.37 2.92 -9.25
C PRO A 207 -41.40 4.00 -10.33
N SER A 208 -42.00 3.69 -11.48
CA SER A 208 -42.02 4.59 -12.63
C SER A 208 -42.73 5.93 -12.38
N HIS A 209 -43.56 6.01 -11.35
CA HIS A 209 -44.25 7.23 -10.94
C HIS A 209 -43.46 8.14 -9.99
N TRP A 210 -42.28 7.67 -9.54
CA TRP A 210 -41.41 8.52 -8.72
C TRP A 210 -40.74 9.59 -9.58
N ARG A 211 -40.70 10.81 -9.09
CA ARG A 211 -39.91 11.86 -9.69
C ARG A 211 -38.42 11.57 -9.46
N VAL A 212 -37.65 11.68 -10.52
CA VAL A 212 -36.18 11.52 -10.45
C VAL A 212 -35.56 12.86 -10.79
N ASP A 213 -34.83 13.44 -9.85
CA ASP A 213 -34.04 14.64 -10.04
C ASP A 213 -32.53 14.26 -10.04
N ARG A 214 -31.73 14.96 -10.83
CA ARG A 214 -30.27 14.85 -10.84
C ARG A 214 -29.67 16.17 -10.43
N ALA A 215 -28.67 16.11 -9.56
CA ALA A 215 -27.81 17.23 -9.22
C ALA A 215 -26.38 16.90 -9.64
N HIS A 216 -25.64 17.89 -10.12
CA HIS A 216 -24.26 17.72 -10.53
C HIS A 216 -23.42 18.84 -9.92
N ASP A 217 -22.35 18.46 -9.21
CA ASP A 217 -21.36 19.38 -8.66
C ASP A 217 -20.04 19.20 -9.42
N TRP A 218 -19.58 20.29 -10.04
CA TRP A 218 -18.33 20.35 -10.79
C TRP A 218 -17.15 20.57 -9.84
N GLY A 219 -16.45 19.50 -9.46
CA GLY A 219 -15.21 19.63 -8.72
C GLY A 219 -14.08 20.17 -9.60
N ALA A 220 -13.40 21.22 -9.17
CA ALA A 220 -12.24 21.78 -9.88
C ALA A 220 -10.94 21.04 -9.52
N THR A 221 -10.81 20.53 -8.29
CA THR A 221 -9.63 19.87 -7.74
C THR A 221 -9.92 18.51 -7.11
N SER A 222 -11.21 18.16 -7.00
CA SER A 222 -11.69 16.87 -6.50
C SER A 222 -12.60 16.23 -7.53
N PRO A 223 -12.77 14.89 -7.53
CA PRO A 223 -13.72 14.23 -8.41
C PRO A 223 -15.11 14.84 -8.27
N HIS A 224 -15.80 15.04 -9.39
CA HIS A 224 -17.19 15.49 -9.39
C HIS A 224 -18.12 14.36 -8.94
N CYS A 225 -19.22 14.71 -8.33
CA CYS A 225 -20.30 13.79 -7.98
C CYS A 225 -21.53 14.05 -8.89
N THR A 226 -22.14 12.99 -9.38
CA THR A 226 -23.44 13.02 -10.09
C THR A 226 -24.46 12.17 -9.35
#